data_e777f58bffbba1c2939d44164f255652
#
_entry.id   e777f58bffbba1c2939d44164f255652
#
_cell.length_a   1.000
_cell.length_b   1.000
_cell.length_c   1.000
_cell.angle_alpha   90.00
_cell.angle_beta   90.00
_cell.angle_gamma   90.00
#
_symmetry.space_group_name_H-M   'P 1'
#
loop_
_entity.id
_entity.type
_entity.pdbx_description
1 polymer ?
#
loop_
_entity_poly.entity_id
_entity_poly.type
_entity_poly.pdbx_seq_one_letter_code
_entity_poly.pdbx_strand_id
1 'polypeptide(L)'
;MKKLISIFVLLVSFAFTSNSYSKTEIHWWYGNSGFLGDVIIEIANRFNESQDEYMVIPTGKGSYEDNMAATIAAFRAGDQPHYSQVYDAGAAIMVAQVKNGVVIGFEERAEKYGIDVDADNYIPGIKNFYADGDGKMIGVPFNSSTCLMYANMDILNEVGIEEVPKTYEEFEGMAQKILDAGYIPLLQSHSPWIWTENFFSRHNLLMTDGNNGYDAVPTKTLFADTEAFVYHWTKVKEWYEKGWYGYKGRAWGDNQAPFTNGEAAFWFGSAASFGGMKGVLPNFTTNPIPYWDSVTGGKEYPTFIGGAANWILNGHTEEEYKGLAKFIEFMGSPEMDLYYHNMTGYAAVTKGGIELAETINFYRASPYHKAVGDQLGLEGSTIPGGYRAGNWPQIREVIYENVEPMLNGDITVEKALSNMDKGAAKLLKQFAKTL
;
A
#
# COMPACT_ATOMS: atom_id res chain seq x y z
N MET A 1 -83.15 -31.46 28.76
CA MET A 1 -81.94 -31.11 29.57
C MET A 1 -80.69 -31.48 28.77
N LYS A 2 -80.08 -30.55 28.16
CA LYS A 2 -78.82 -30.71 27.37
C LYS A 2 -77.71 -30.07 28.19
N LYS A 3 -76.71 -30.86 28.65
CA LYS A 3 -75.54 -30.38 29.36
C LYS A 3 -74.52 -29.89 28.36
N LEU A 4 -74.18 -28.57 28.39
CA LEU A 4 -73.01 -28.02 27.71
C LEU A 4 -71.76 -28.37 28.51
N ILE A 5 -70.82 -29.02 27.89
CA ILE A 5 -69.46 -29.23 28.42
C ILE A 5 -68.59 -28.15 27.76
N SER A 6 -68.12 -27.15 28.54
CA SER A 6 -67.14 -26.14 28.11
C SER A 6 -65.73 -26.71 28.23
N ILE A 7 -65.03 -26.90 27.11
CA ILE A 7 -63.64 -27.29 27.07
C ILE A 7 -62.80 -25.97 27.13
N PHE A 8 -62.06 -25.79 28.21
CA PHE A 8 -61.11 -24.68 28.38
C PHE A 8 -59.77 -25.13 27.76
N VAL A 9 -59.44 -24.61 26.58
CA VAL A 9 -58.13 -24.82 25.95
C VAL A 9 -57.15 -23.81 26.53
N LEU A 10 -56.22 -24.31 27.36
CA LEU A 10 -55.12 -23.51 27.91
C LEU A 10 -54.05 -23.37 26.83
N LEU A 11 -53.98 -22.21 26.15
CA LEU A 11 -52.89 -21.83 25.27
C LEU A 11 -51.67 -21.45 26.13
N VAL A 12 -50.69 -22.35 26.24
CA VAL A 12 -49.39 -22.05 26.80
C VAL A 12 -48.57 -21.36 25.71
N SER A 13 -48.50 -20.04 25.76
CA SER A 13 -47.60 -19.24 24.91
C SER A 13 -46.16 -19.42 25.42
N PHE A 14 -45.38 -20.25 24.75
CA PHE A 14 -43.92 -20.22 24.91
C PHE A 14 -43.42 -18.90 24.30
N ALA A 15 -43.22 -17.91 25.16
CA ALA A 15 -42.42 -16.74 24.79
C ALA A 15 -40.96 -17.19 24.69
N PHE A 16 -40.50 -17.47 23.48
CA PHE A 16 -39.07 -17.49 23.19
C PHE A 16 -38.56 -16.06 23.39
N THR A 17 -38.03 -15.75 24.55
CA THR A 17 -37.19 -14.59 24.73
C THR A 17 -35.89 -14.88 23.97
N SER A 18 -35.85 -14.49 22.71
CA SER A 18 -34.57 -14.30 22.02
C SER A 18 -33.83 -13.24 22.82
N ASN A 19 -32.88 -13.62 23.67
CA ASN A 19 -31.85 -12.71 24.14
C ASN A 19 -31.07 -12.26 22.89
N SER A 20 -31.46 -11.15 22.32
CA SER A 20 -30.64 -10.44 21.37
C SER A 20 -29.45 -9.88 22.17
N TYR A 21 -28.40 -10.67 22.35
CA TYR A 21 -27.12 -10.12 22.75
C TYR A 21 -26.71 -9.16 21.62
N SER A 22 -26.45 -7.89 21.95
CA SER A 22 -25.84 -6.98 20.99
C SER A 22 -24.47 -7.56 20.64
N LYS A 23 -24.17 -7.65 19.34
CA LYS A 23 -22.83 -8.06 18.87
C LYS A 23 -21.76 -7.17 19.51
N THR A 24 -20.62 -7.76 19.88
CA THR A 24 -19.46 -7.00 20.35
C THR A 24 -18.87 -6.20 19.20
N GLU A 25 -18.74 -4.88 19.38
CA GLU A 25 -18.29 -3.98 18.33
C GLU A 25 -16.77 -3.93 18.22
N ILE A 26 -16.25 -4.01 17.00
CA ILE A 26 -14.82 -3.94 16.64
C ILE A 26 -14.61 -2.75 15.70
N HIS A 27 -14.03 -1.69 16.18
CA HIS A 27 -13.77 -0.49 15.39
C HIS A 27 -12.50 -0.66 14.54
N TRP A 28 -12.66 -0.55 13.22
CA TRP A 28 -11.57 -0.61 12.23
C TRP A 28 -11.47 0.72 11.49
N TRP A 29 -10.36 1.45 11.67
CA TRP A 29 -10.11 2.71 11.00
C TRP A 29 -9.19 2.54 9.80
N TYR A 30 -9.52 3.24 8.70
CA TYR A 30 -8.79 3.11 7.45
C TYR A 30 -8.67 4.46 6.70
N GLY A 31 -7.63 4.57 5.83
CA GLY A 31 -7.31 5.77 5.06
C GLY A 31 -7.69 5.72 3.59
N ASN A 32 -8.20 4.59 3.09
CA ASN A 32 -8.64 4.49 1.70
C ASN A 32 -9.96 5.24 1.47
N SER A 33 -10.14 5.81 0.28
CA SER A 33 -11.36 6.51 -0.12
C SER A 33 -11.87 6.01 -1.47
N GLY A 34 -13.06 6.48 -1.88
CA GLY A 34 -13.69 6.09 -3.13
C GLY A 34 -13.84 4.57 -3.24
N PHE A 35 -13.62 4.02 -4.43
CA PHE A 35 -13.79 2.59 -4.71
C PHE A 35 -13.04 1.67 -3.72
N LEU A 36 -11.82 2.03 -3.32
CA LEU A 36 -11.05 1.22 -2.35
C LEU A 36 -11.70 1.24 -0.96
N GLY A 37 -12.27 2.37 -0.55
CA GLY A 37 -13.03 2.48 0.69
C GLY A 37 -14.32 1.62 0.65
N ASP A 38 -15.01 1.61 -0.49
CA ASP A 38 -16.22 0.79 -0.67
C ASP A 38 -15.91 -0.70 -0.55
N VAL A 39 -14.77 -1.17 -1.09
CA VAL A 39 -14.32 -2.58 -0.94
C VAL A 39 -13.99 -2.91 0.52
N ILE A 40 -13.41 -1.98 1.29
CA ILE A 40 -13.17 -2.17 2.74
C ILE A 40 -14.49 -2.33 3.51
N ILE A 41 -15.48 -1.49 3.21
CA ILE A 41 -16.81 -1.60 3.81
C ILE A 41 -17.46 -2.95 3.46
N GLU A 42 -17.33 -3.39 2.22
CA GLU A 42 -17.85 -4.69 1.78
C GLU A 42 -17.20 -5.87 2.52
N ILE A 43 -15.89 -5.84 2.79
CA ILE A 43 -15.20 -6.87 3.59
C ILE A 43 -15.79 -6.93 5.01
N ALA A 44 -15.98 -5.77 5.65
CA ALA A 44 -16.59 -5.71 6.97
C ALA A 44 -18.01 -6.25 6.96
N ASN A 45 -18.82 -5.92 5.94
CA ASN A 45 -20.19 -6.43 5.80
C ASN A 45 -20.21 -7.96 5.66
N ARG A 46 -19.36 -8.54 4.81
CA ARG A 46 -19.23 -9.99 4.65
C ARG A 46 -18.89 -10.70 5.95
N PHE A 47 -17.96 -10.15 6.74
CA PHE A 47 -17.68 -10.68 8.06
C PHE A 47 -18.90 -10.59 8.97
N ASN A 48 -19.57 -9.43 9.04
CA ASN A 48 -20.71 -9.18 9.88
C ASN A 48 -21.92 -10.09 9.55
N GLU A 49 -22.05 -10.49 8.28
CA GLU A 49 -23.09 -11.40 7.79
C GLU A 49 -22.74 -12.88 8.02
N SER A 50 -21.46 -13.22 8.15
CA SER A 50 -20.99 -14.60 8.29
C SER A 50 -21.17 -15.18 9.70
N GLN A 51 -21.42 -14.35 10.71
CA GLN A 51 -21.55 -14.74 12.11
C GLN A 51 -22.41 -13.75 12.91
N ASP A 52 -22.84 -14.13 14.14
CA ASP A 52 -23.77 -13.35 14.97
C ASP A 52 -23.16 -12.80 16.28
N GLU A 53 -21.85 -13.01 16.53
CA GLU A 53 -21.21 -12.67 17.82
C GLU A 53 -20.57 -11.28 17.80
N TYR A 54 -20.00 -10.88 16.67
CA TYR A 54 -19.20 -9.65 16.52
C TYR A 54 -19.71 -8.76 15.38
N MET A 55 -19.42 -7.46 15.50
CA MET A 55 -19.72 -6.46 14.46
C MET A 55 -18.50 -5.61 14.20
N VAL A 56 -17.89 -5.72 13.03
CA VAL A 56 -16.84 -4.80 12.58
C VAL A 56 -17.47 -3.51 12.06
N ILE A 57 -17.01 -2.38 12.61
CA ILE A 57 -17.44 -1.04 12.23
C ILE A 57 -16.28 -0.35 11.50
N PRO A 58 -16.27 -0.38 10.16
CA PRO A 58 -15.24 0.30 9.38
C PRO A 58 -15.48 1.81 9.39
N THR A 59 -14.42 2.60 9.63
CA THR A 59 -14.50 4.07 9.65
C THR A 59 -13.39 4.65 8.79
N GLY A 60 -13.75 5.26 7.66
CA GLY A 60 -12.81 5.97 6.78
C GLY A 60 -12.39 7.31 7.38
N LYS A 61 -11.11 7.64 7.30
CA LYS A 61 -10.53 8.88 7.82
C LYS A 61 -10.03 9.84 6.72
N GLY A 62 -10.27 9.50 5.44
CA GLY A 62 -9.94 10.34 4.30
C GLY A 62 -8.66 9.93 3.58
N SER A 63 -7.52 10.05 4.22
CA SER A 63 -6.21 9.63 3.69
C SER A 63 -5.44 8.75 4.68
N TYR A 64 -4.32 8.19 4.26
CA TYR A 64 -3.43 7.45 5.18
C TYR A 64 -2.83 8.36 6.25
N GLU A 65 -2.45 9.58 5.86
CA GLU A 65 -1.93 10.61 6.76
C GLU A 65 -2.96 11.02 7.80
N ASP A 66 -4.20 11.28 7.37
CA ASP A 66 -5.31 11.65 8.26
C ASP A 66 -5.65 10.49 9.20
N ASN A 67 -5.68 9.25 8.70
CA ASN A 67 -5.94 8.07 9.52
C ASN A 67 -4.86 7.87 10.58
N MET A 68 -3.58 7.99 10.21
CA MET A 68 -2.47 7.89 11.15
C MET A 68 -2.52 9.00 12.21
N ALA A 69 -2.79 10.25 11.80
CA ALA A 69 -2.92 11.38 12.72
C ALA A 69 -4.11 11.20 13.67
N ALA A 70 -5.26 10.76 13.15
CA ALA A 70 -6.45 10.46 13.95
C ALA A 70 -6.19 9.32 14.96
N THR A 71 -5.51 8.25 14.53
CA THR A 71 -5.15 7.12 15.39
C THR A 71 -4.26 7.55 16.55
N ILE A 72 -3.23 8.37 16.29
CA ILE A 72 -2.33 8.92 17.32
C ILE A 72 -3.12 9.80 18.30
N ALA A 73 -3.99 10.66 17.79
CA ALA A 73 -4.81 11.56 18.64
C ALA A 73 -5.77 10.77 19.53
N ALA A 74 -6.46 9.78 18.95
CA ALA A 74 -7.40 8.93 19.67
C ALA A 74 -6.72 8.10 20.77
N PHE A 75 -5.54 7.52 20.49
CA PHE A 75 -4.78 6.79 21.50
C PHE A 75 -4.41 7.69 22.69
N ARG A 76 -4.00 8.93 22.46
CA ARG A 76 -3.72 9.91 23.53
C ARG A 76 -4.95 10.26 24.35
N ALA A 77 -6.12 10.22 23.74
CA ALA A 77 -7.39 10.49 24.40
C ALA A 77 -8.00 9.26 25.11
N GLY A 78 -7.47 8.05 24.86
CA GLY A 78 -8.04 6.78 25.34
C GLY A 78 -9.29 6.32 24.58
N ASP A 79 -9.43 6.75 23.31
CA ASP A 79 -10.57 6.47 22.41
C ASP A 79 -10.09 5.92 21.06
N GLN A 80 -9.04 5.11 21.10
CA GLN A 80 -8.44 4.51 19.91
C GLN A 80 -9.32 3.37 19.34
N PRO A 81 -9.26 3.09 18.01
CA PRO A 81 -9.88 1.91 17.43
C PRO A 81 -9.16 0.63 17.88
N HIS A 82 -9.80 -0.51 17.71
CA HIS A 82 -9.17 -1.83 17.91
C HIS A 82 -8.12 -2.12 16.85
N TYR A 83 -8.38 -1.65 15.63
CA TYR A 83 -7.60 -1.96 14.44
C TYR A 83 -7.46 -0.71 13.57
N SER A 84 -6.24 -0.35 13.20
CA SER A 84 -5.99 0.83 12.39
C SER A 84 -5.06 0.50 11.23
N GLN A 85 -5.46 0.91 10.03
CA GLN A 85 -4.65 0.84 8.84
C GLN A 85 -3.60 1.96 8.85
N VAL A 86 -2.31 1.59 8.88
CA VAL A 86 -1.22 2.56 8.73
C VAL A 86 -0.33 2.16 7.58
N TYR A 87 -0.03 3.12 6.72
CA TYR A 87 0.69 2.91 5.48
C TYR A 87 2.19 2.62 5.68
N ASP A 88 2.83 2.18 4.62
CA ASP A 88 4.24 1.76 4.56
C ASP A 88 5.21 2.74 5.23
N ALA A 89 5.08 4.04 4.95
CA ALA A 89 5.93 5.07 5.54
C ALA A 89 5.80 5.20 7.07
N GLY A 90 4.66 4.79 7.63
CA GLY A 90 4.40 4.77 9.07
C GLY A 90 4.87 3.50 9.78
N ALA A 91 5.24 2.44 9.05
CA ALA A 91 5.51 1.11 9.62
C ALA A 91 6.58 1.13 10.72
N ALA A 92 7.73 1.77 10.49
CA ALA A 92 8.80 1.84 11.49
C ALA A 92 8.37 2.56 12.79
N ILE A 93 7.49 3.56 12.68
CA ILE A 93 6.91 4.26 13.83
C ILE A 93 6.02 3.29 14.63
N MET A 94 5.14 2.55 13.94
CA MET A 94 4.22 1.61 14.59
C MET A 94 4.96 0.46 15.28
N VAL A 95 5.97 -0.12 14.65
CA VAL A 95 6.83 -1.15 15.25
C VAL A 95 7.48 -0.62 16.53
N ALA A 96 8.00 0.61 16.51
CA ALA A 96 8.61 1.23 17.70
C ALA A 96 7.61 1.43 18.86
N GLN A 97 6.31 1.50 18.59
CA GLN A 97 5.29 1.69 19.62
C GLN A 97 4.93 0.40 20.41
N VAL A 98 5.42 -0.76 19.98
CA VAL A 98 5.23 -2.02 20.74
C VAL A 98 5.84 -1.90 22.15
N LYS A 99 7.07 -1.40 22.26
CA LYS A 99 7.74 -1.21 23.55
C LYS A 99 7.04 -0.19 24.46
N ASN A 100 6.29 0.76 23.87
CA ASN A 100 5.52 1.75 24.61
C ASN A 100 4.12 1.26 24.98
N GLY A 101 3.76 0.01 24.63
CA GLY A 101 2.46 -0.58 24.91
C GLY A 101 1.31 0.03 24.12
N VAL A 102 1.57 0.73 23.02
CA VAL A 102 0.54 1.32 22.13
C VAL A 102 0.06 0.30 21.12
N VAL A 103 0.99 -0.42 20.51
CA VAL A 103 0.74 -1.47 19.51
C VAL A 103 0.99 -2.83 20.15
N ILE A 104 0.14 -3.79 19.80
CA ILE A 104 0.30 -5.20 20.18
C ILE A 104 0.68 -5.97 18.92
N GLY A 105 1.77 -6.76 19.01
CA GLY A 105 2.23 -7.57 17.89
C GLY A 105 1.19 -8.62 17.47
N PHE A 106 1.03 -8.81 16.16
CA PHE A 106 0.09 -9.81 15.65
C PHE A 106 0.40 -11.23 16.17
N GLU A 107 1.66 -11.68 16.11
CA GLU A 107 2.04 -13.03 16.55
C GLU A 107 1.72 -13.28 18.02
N GLU A 108 1.88 -12.26 18.89
CA GLU A 108 1.49 -12.36 20.31
C GLU A 108 -0.02 -12.63 20.46
N ARG A 109 -0.85 -11.98 19.61
CA ARG A 109 -2.30 -12.17 19.65
C ARG A 109 -2.74 -13.46 18.97
N ALA A 110 -2.08 -13.84 17.89
CA ALA A 110 -2.33 -15.11 17.21
C ALA A 110 -2.11 -16.29 18.16
N GLU A 111 -1.01 -16.32 18.90
CA GLU A 111 -0.73 -17.33 19.90
C GLU A 111 -1.78 -17.35 21.01
N LYS A 112 -2.12 -16.17 21.56
CA LYS A 112 -3.06 -16.05 22.68
C LYS A 112 -4.47 -16.51 22.34
N TYR A 113 -4.98 -16.22 21.14
CA TYR A 113 -6.37 -16.49 20.75
C TYR A 113 -6.51 -17.65 19.77
N GLY A 114 -5.43 -18.36 19.45
CA GLY A 114 -5.45 -19.49 18.54
C GLY A 114 -5.94 -19.09 17.14
N ILE A 115 -5.50 -17.91 16.63
CA ILE A 115 -5.83 -17.45 15.29
C ILE A 115 -5.22 -18.44 14.31
N ASP A 116 -6.04 -19.03 13.45
CA ASP A 116 -5.60 -19.97 12.41
C ASP A 116 -5.06 -19.23 11.16
N VAL A 117 -4.26 -18.20 11.41
CA VAL A 117 -3.50 -17.50 10.38
C VAL A 117 -2.04 -17.51 10.78
N ASP A 118 -1.32 -18.50 10.24
CA ASP A 118 0.12 -18.59 10.43
C ASP A 118 0.81 -17.38 9.80
N ALA A 119 1.66 -16.71 10.58
CA ALA A 119 2.50 -15.62 10.07
C ALA A 119 3.36 -16.07 8.88
N ASP A 120 3.72 -17.35 8.80
CA ASP A 120 4.45 -17.92 7.67
C ASP A 120 3.59 -18.16 6.42
N ASN A 121 2.27 -18.03 6.51
CA ASN A 121 1.40 -17.99 5.34
C ASN A 121 1.51 -16.67 4.56
N TYR A 122 1.94 -15.57 5.21
CA TYR A 122 2.16 -14.31 4.51
C TYR A 122 3.41 -14.35 3.62
N ILE A 123 3.36 -13.58 2.53
CA ILE A 123 4.48 -13.45 1.58
C ILE A 123 5.68 -12.85 2.31
N PRO A 124 6.86 -13.50 2.30
CA PRO A 124 8.01 -13.09 3.13
C PRO A 124 8.44 -11.64 2.94
N GLY A 125 8.49 -11.14 1.70
CA GLY A 125 8.86 -9.75 1.42
C GLY A 125 7.87 -8.74 2.03
N ILE A 126 6.57 -9.06 2.04
CA ILE A 126 5.52 -8.23 2.62
C ILE A 126 5.54 -8.34 4.14
N LYS A 127 5.59 -9.56 4.69
CA LYS A 127 5.67 -9.83 6.13
C LYS A 127 6.85 -9.08 6.77
N ASN A 128 8.04 -9.22 6.20
CA ASN A 128 9.27 -8.67 6.76
C ASN A 128 9.29 -7.15 6.80
N PHE A 129 8.53 -6.49 5.93
CA PHE A 129 8.39 -5.03 5.95
C PHE A 129 7.67 -4.54 7.22
N TYR A 130 6.70 -5.30 7.73
CA TYR A 130 5.89 -4.99 8.91
C TYR A 130 6.33 -5.76 10.18
N ALA A 131 7.50 -6.40 10.13
CA ALA A 131 8.08 -7.14 11.24
C ALA A 131 9.03 -6.28 12.07
N ASP A 132 9.29 -6.71 13.31
CA ASP A 132 10.32 -6.14 14.18
C ASP A 132 11.75 -6.60 13.80
N GLY A 133 12.73 -6.23 14.63
CA GLY A 133 14.14 -6.59 14.45
C GLY A 133 14.42 -8.10 14.49
N ASP A 134 13.58 -8.86 15.19
CA ASP A 134 13.69 -10.30 15.34
C ASP A 134 12.90 -11.08 14.27
N GLY A 135 12.24 -10.37 13.35
CA GLY A 135 11.43 -10.93 12.27
C GLY A 135 10.02 -11.33 12.68
N LYS A 136 9.57 -10.97 13.88
CA LYS A 136 8.20 -11.20 14.33
C LYS A 136 7.26 -10.21 13.64
N MET A 137 6.18 -10.70 13.06
CA MET A 137 5.17 -9.89 12.41
C MET A 137 4.39 -9.07 13.45
N ILE A 138 4.51 -7.76 13.39
CA ILE A 138 3.84 -6.82 14.29
C ILE A 138 2.55 -6.31 13.65
N GLY A 139 2.62 -5.74 12.46
CA GLY A 139 1.45 -5.35 11.67
C GLY A 139 0.96 -6.49 10.79
N VAL A 140 -0.35 -6.59 10.60
CA VAL A 140 -0.97 -7.58 9.71
C VAL A 140 -0.97 -7.03 8.28
N PRO A 141 -0.23 -7.62 7.33
CA PRO A 141 -0.30 -7.22 5.93
C PRO A 141 -1.74 -7.23 5.43
N PHE A 142 -2.13 -6.20 4.70
CA PHE A 142 -3.50 -6.10 4.19
C PHE A 142 -3.51 -5.65 2.72
N ASN A 143 -3.28 -4.38 2.47
CA ASN A 143 -3.37 -3.80 1.14
C ASN A 143 -1.97 -3.44 0.63
N SER A 144 -1.17 -4.45 0.38
CA SER A 144 0.18 -4.28 -0.16
C SER A 144 0.13 -4.01 -1.67
N SER A 145 0.83 -2.97 -2.10
CA SER A 145 0.91 -2.58 -3.50
C SER A 145 2.35 -2.54 -4.00
N THR A 146 2.47 -2.40 -5.31
CA THR A 146 3.72 -2.00 -5.97
C THR A 146 3.42 -0.87 -6.93
N CYS A 147 4.41 -0.05 -7.25
CA CYS A 147 4.26 0.93 -8.31
C CYS A 147 4.34 0.23 -9.67
N LEU A 148 3.42 0.57 -10.56
CA LEU A 148 3.35 0.02 -11.92
C LEU A 148 3.33 1.15 -12.94
N MET A 149 3.77 0.84 -14.15
CA MET A 149 3.54 1.67 -15.32
C MET A 149 2.23 1.24 -15.98
N TYR A 150 1.30 2.16 -16.06
CA TYR A 150 0.08 2.04 -16.86
C TYR A 150 0.34 2.65 -18.23
N ALA A 151 -0.03 1.95 -19.29
CA ALA A 151 0.12 2.40 -20.66
C ALA A 151 -1.24 2.47 -21.37
N ASN A 152 -1.55 3.61 -21.96
CA ASN A 152 -2.74 3.80 -22.78
C ASN A 152 -2.48 3.23 -24.18
N MET A 153 -3.06 2.06 -24.46
CA MET A 153 -2.81 1.33 -25.70
C MET A 153 -3.45 2.00 -26.91
N ASP A 154 -4.48 2.82 -26.74
CA ASP A 154 -5.08 3.58 -27.86
C ASP A 154 -4.11 4.63 -28.36
N ILE A 155 -3.48 5.38 -27.46
CA ILE A 155 -2.45 6.38 -27.81
C ILE A 155 -1.22 5.69 -28.45
N LEU A 156 -0.72 4.60 -27.82
CA LEU A 156 0.45 3.89 -28.35
C LEU A 156 0.21 3.35 -29.76
N ASN A 157 -0.97 2.77 -30.02
CA ASN A 157 -1.39 2.27 -31.33
C ASN A 157 -1.47 3.42 -32.35
N GLU A 158 -2.07 4.56 -31.98
CA GLU A 158 -2.20 5.73 -32.84
C GLU A 158 -0.84 6.26 -33.30
N VAL A 159 0.11 6.34 -32.37
CA VAL A 159 1.47 6.80 -32.70
C VAL A 159 2.37 5.68 -33.26
N GLY A 160 1.87 4.46 -33.42
CA GLY A 160 2.63 3.34 -33.97
C GLY A 160 3.79 2.91 -33.05
N ILE A 161 3.53 2.78 -31.76
CA ILE A 161 4.40 2.20 -30.74
C ILE A 161 3.78 0.84 -30.36
N GLU A 162 4.48 -0.24 -30.69
CA GLU A 162 3.97 -1.60 -30.50
C GLU A 162 4.30 -2.19 -29.13
N GLU A 163 5.41 -1.76 -28.54
CA GLU A 163 5.91 -2.30 -27.27
C GLU A 163 5.98 -1.22 -26.19
N VAL A 164 5.65 -1.60 -24.98
CA VAL A 164 5.77 -0.76 -23.78
C VAL A 164 7.23 -0.75 -23.32
N PRO A 165 7.81 0.41 -22.93
CA PRO A 165 9.23 0.47 -22.57
C PRO A 165 9.50 -0.30 -21.27
N LYS A 166 10.57 -1.09 -21.24
CA LYS A 166 11.08 -1.76 -20.04
C LYS A 166 12.14 -0.93 -19.33
N THR A 167 12.84 -0.07 -20.07
CA THR A 167 13.89 0.78 -19.56
C THR A 167 13.56 2.25 -19.77
N TYR A 168 14.18 3.11 -18.98
CA TYR A 168 14.06 4.56 -19.19
C TYR A 168 14.72 5.01 -20.50
N GLU A 169 15.75 4.30 -20.96
CA GLU A 169 16.38 4.54 -22.26
C GLU A 169 15.40 4.26 -23.42
N GLU A 170 14.63 3.17 -23.34
CA GLU A 170 13.57 2.88 -24.31
C GLU A 170 12.47 3.94 -24.28
N PHE A 171 12.06 4.41 -23.08
CA PHE A 171 11.12 5.51 -22.94
C PHE A 171 11.64 6.79 -23.62
N GLU A 172 12.91 7.17 -23.40
CA GLU A 172 13.52 8.33 -24.06
C GLU A 172 13.45 8.22 -25.60
N GLY A 173 13.59 7.01 -26.14
CA GLY A 173 13.51 6.74 -27.58
C GLY A 173 12.12 6.98 -28.20
N MET A 174 11.06 6.96 -27.40
CA MET A 174 9.68 7.13 -27.90
C MET A 174 8.97 8.41 -27.42
N ALA A 175 9.49 9.06 -26.40
CA ALA A 175 8.82 10.19 -25.75
C ALA A 175 8.52 11.35 -26.69
N GLN A 176 9.47 11.73 -27.56
CA GLN A 176 9.26 12.83 -28.51
C GLN A 176 8.14 12.52 -29.53
N LYS A 177 8.07 11.28 -30.01
CA LYS A 177 7.03 10.86 -30.96
C LYS A 177 5.63 10.99 -30.36
N ILE A 178 5.49 10.67 -29.07
CA ILE A 178 4.22 10.82 -28.33
C ILE A 178 3.88 12.30 -28.16
N LEU A 179 4.87 13.12 -27.79
CA LEU A 179 4.69 14.57 -27.64
C LEU A 179 4.30 15.25 -28.95
N ASP A 180 4.93 14.88 -30.06
CA ASP A 180 4.64 15.44 -31.39
C ASP A 180 3.21 15.10 -31.87
N ALA A 181 2.63 14.00 -31.37
CA ALA A 181 1.23 13.63 -31.60
C ALA A 181 0.23 14.40 -30.70
N GLY A 182 0.74 15.24 -29.78
CA GLY A 182 -0.10 16.08 -28.92
C GLY A 182 -0.47 15.47 -27.57
N TYR A 183 0.14 14.34 -27.21
CA TYR A 183 -0.08 13.67 -25.92
C TYR A 183 1.05 13.97 -24.94
N ILE A 184 0.73 13.88 -23.64
CA ILE A 184 1.75 13.89 -22.58
C ILE A 184 2.43 12.52 -22.56
N PRO A 185 3.76 12.42 -22.78
CA PRO A 185 4.41 11.11 -22.79
C PRO A 185 4.31 10.39 -21.44
N LEU A 186 4.63 11.07 -20.33
CA LEU A 186 4.64 10.44 -19.00
C LEU A 186 4.04 11.36 -17.94
N LEU A 187 3.19 10.80 -17.12
CA LEU A 187 2.74 11.34 -15.84
C LEU A 187 3.15 10.42 -14.70
N GLN A 188 3.21 10.93 -13.48
CA GLN A 188 3.56 10.13 -12.32
C GLN A 188 2.92 10.71 -11.05
N SER A 189 2.28 9.85 -10.27
CA SER A 189 1.76 10.19 -8.95
C SER A 189 2.76 9.80 -7.86
N HIS A 190 2.89 10.64 -6.84
CA HIS A 190 3.65 10.34 -5.62
C HIS A 190 5.17 10.11 -5.82
N SER A 191 5.87 11.14 -6.29
CA SER A 191 7.34 11.12 -6.54
C SER A 191 8.20 10.56 -5.40
N PRO A 192 7.93 10.83 -4.10
CA PRO A 192 8.72 10.25 -3.03
C PRO A 192 8.73 8.72 -3.03
N TRP A 193 7.58 8.08 -3.26
CA TRP A 193 7.49 6.63 -3.28
C TRP A 193 8.01 6.04 -4.60
N ILE A 194 7.55 6.56 -5.75
CA ILE A 194 7.83 5.94 -7.05
C ILE A 194 9.26 6.26 -7.52
N TRP A 195 9.64 7.54 -7.52
CA TRP A 195 10.93 7.96 -8.09
C TRP A 195 12.04 8.19 -7.06
N THR A 196 11.74 8.03 -5.77
CA THR A 196 12.80 8.01 -4.76
C THR A 196 12.92 6.61 -4.17
N GLU A 197 11.98 6.17 -3.36
CA GLU A 197 12.07 4.88 -2.68
C GLU A 197 12.20 3.70 -3.67
N ASN A 198 11.34 3.66 -4.68
CA ASN A 198 11.35 2.58 -5.67
C ASN A 198 12.42 2.72 -6.75
N PHE A 199 13.03 3.89 -6.92
CA PHE A 199 14.27 4.00 -7.66
C PHE A 199 15.38 3.17 -7.00
N PHE A 200 15.60 3.34 -5.69
CA PHE A 200 16.66 2.63 -4.99
C PHE A 200 16.48 1.11 -5.03
N SER A 201 15.26 0.61 -4.77
CA SER A 201 15.01 -0.83 -4.83
C SER A 201 15.14 -1.38 -6.24
N ARG A 202 14.56 -0.71 -7.25
CA ARG A 202 14.57 -1.15 -8.64
C ARG A 202 15.97 -1.17 -9.26
N HIS A 203 16.91 -0.43 -8.67
CA HIS A 203 18.33 -0.41 -9.07
C HIS A 203 19.27 -1.12 -8.09
N ASN A 204 18.71 -1.85 -7.09
CA ASN A 204 19.48 -2.59 -6.08
C ASN A 204 20.50 -1.71 -5.32
N LEU A 205 20.06 -0.52 -4.92
CA LEU A 205 20.86 0.47 -4.22
C LEU A 205 20.30 0.72 -2.81
N LEU A 206 21.17 0.98 -1.85
CA LEU A 206 20.75 1.38 -0.51
C LEU A 206 20.27 2.84 -0.51
N MET A 207 19.10 3.06 0.09
CA MET A 207 18.48 4.39 0.23
C MET A 207 18.94 5.14 1.47
N THR A 208 19.24 4.39 2.55
CA THR A 208 19.73 4.93 3.83
C THR A 208 20.95 4.17 4.31
N ASP A 209 21.69 4.76 5.24
CA ASP A 209 22.71 4.02 6.01
C ASP A 209 22.08 2.92 6.88
N GLY A 210 22.92 2.13 7.57
CA GLY A 210 22.46 1.02 8.40
C GLY A 210 21.75 -0.08 7.62
N ASN A 211 22.12 -0.29 6.33
CA ASN A 211 21.50 -1.29 5.45
C ASN A 211 19.97 -1.09 5.36
N ASN A 212 19.54 0.13 4.97
CA ASN A 212 18.14 0.54 4.99
C ASN A 212 17.44 0.39 6.36
N GLY A 213 18.21 0.46 7.45
CA GLY A 213 17.69 0.35 8.81
C GLY A 213 17.55 -1.07 9.35
N TYR A 214 18.04 -2.08 8.64
CA TYR A 214 17.99 -3.47 9.10
C TYR A 214 19.17 -3.85 10.00
N ASP A 215 20.36 -3.23 9.82
CA ASP A 215 21.53 -3.48 10.64
C ASP A 215 21.69 -2.45 11.77
N ALA A 216 21.28 -1.21 11.52
CA ALA A 216 21.32 -0.13 12.50
C ALA A 216 20.27 0.94 12.18
N VAL A 217 19.81 1.66 13.20
CA VAL A 217 18.86 2.77 13.03
C VAL A 217 19.45 3.82 12.09
N PRO A 218 18.76 4.17 10.98
CA PRO A 218 19.30 5.09 10.00
C PRO A 218 19.49 6.50 10.57
N THR A 219 20.58 7.13 10.17
CA THR A 219 20.92 8.51 10.55
C THR A 219 20.96 9.47 9.37
N LYS A 220 21.05 8.97 8.15
CA LYS A 220 21.06 9.74 6.90
C LYS A 220 20.47 8.94 5.75
N THR A 221 19.95 9.67 4.75
CA THR A 221 19.68 9.17 3.40
C THR A 221 20.94 9.29 2.54
N LEU A 222 20.97 8.55 1.42
CA LEU A 222 22.10 8.47 0.51
C LEU A 222 21.80 9.13 -0.87
N PHE A 223 20.87 10.08 -0.89
CA PHE A 223 20.36 10.66 -2.14
C PHE A 223 21.43 11.39 -2.93
N ALA A 224 22.13 12.32 -2.33
CA ALA A 224 23.20 13.07 -3.00
C ALA A 224 24.49 12.26 -3.15
N ASP A 225 24.69 11.24 -2.30
CA ASP A 225 25.87 10.37 -2.34
C ASP A 225 25.78 9.28 -3.42
N THR A 226 24.59 9.07 -4.05
CA THR A 226 24.33 8.01 -5.03
C THR A 226 24.34 8.61 -6.45
N GLU A 227 25.43 8.43 -7.21
CA GLU A 227 25.60 8.96 -8.57
C GLU A 227 24.45 8.58 -9.51
N ALA A 228 23.96 7.34 -9.45
CA ALA A 228 22.83 6.88 -10.25
C ALA A 228 21.54 7.65 -9.93
N PHE A 229 21.34 8.06 -8.67
CA PHE A 229 20.17 8.84 -8.28
C PHE A 229 20.27 10.31 -8.70
N VAL A 230 21.45 10.88 -8.65
CA VAL A 230 21.74 12.20 -9.22
C VAL A 230 21.48 12.18 -10.75
N TYR A 231 21.97 11.15 -11.45
CA TYR A 231 21.70 10.94 -12.87
C TYR A 231 20.19 10.84 -13.16
N HIS A 232 19.47 10.03 -12.40
CA HIS A 232 18.01 9.86 -12.57
C HIS A 232 17.28 11.21 -12.48
N TRP A 233 17.49 11.99 -11.42
CA TRP A 233 16.81 13.28 -11.27
C TRP A 233 17.27 14.33 -12.30
N THR A 234 18.50 14.24 -12.78
CA THR A 234 18.97 15.07 -13.91
C THR A 234 18.16 14.75 -15.16
N LYS A 235 17.95 13.46 -15.45
CA LYS A 235 17.12 13.01 -16.58
C LYS A 235 15.65 13.38 -16.43
N VAL A 236 15.08 13.19 -15.25
CA VAL A 236 13.68 13.58 -14.97
C VAL A 236 13.48 15.08 -15.17
N LYS A 237 14.44 15.91 -14.73
CA LYS A 237 14.41 17.35 -14.97
C LYS A 237 14.50 17.68 -16.47
N GLU A 238 15.40 17.04 -17.21
CA GLU A 238 15.48 17.17 -18.67
C GLU A 238 14.17 16.78 -19.36
N TRP A 239 13.51 15.70 -18.92
CA TRP A 239 12.20 15.28 -19.46
C TRP A 239 11.12 16.32 -19.18
N TYR A 240 11.11 16.89 -17.99
CA TYR A 240 10.18 17.96 -17.64
C TYR A 240 10.38 19.20 -18.53
N GLU A 241 11.62 19.63 -18.73
CA GLU A 241 11.99 20.77 -19.60
C GLU A 241 11.64 20.53 -21.08
N LYS A 242 11.72 19.27 -21.55
CA LYS A 242 11.32 18.87 -22.91
C LYS A 242 9.82 18.65 -23.07
N GLY A 243 9.04 18.64 -21.98
CA GLY A 243 7.63 18.30 -22.00
C GLY A 243 7.35 16.78 -22.10
N TRP A 244 8.36 15.93 -21.91
CA TRP A 244 8.20 14.47 -21.90
C TRP A 244 7.63 13.97 -20.59
N TYR A 245 7.85 14.69 -19.49
CA TYR A 245 7.24 14.45 -18.19
C TYR A 245 6.33 15.61 -17.80
N GLY A 246 5.09 15.30 -17.44
CA GLY A 246 4.13 16.24 -16.88
C GLY A 246 4.02 16.11 -15.37
N TYR A 247 4.18 17.20 -14.63
CA TYR A 247 3.90 17.28 -13.20
C TYR A 247 2.66 18.16 -12.98
N LYS A 248 1.60 17.62 -12.40
CA LYS A 248 0.31 18.31 -12.23
C LYS A 248 0.00 18.66 -10.77
N GLY A 249 0.81 18.21 -9.82
CA GLY A 249 0.61 18.46 -8.39
C GLY A 249 0.96 17.26 -7.51
N ARG A 250 0.82 17.43 -6.19
CA ARG A 250 1.14 16.39 -5.18
C ARG A 250 0.02 15.38 -5.01
N ALA A 251 -1.23 15.80 -5.19
CA ALA A 251 -2.36 14.91 -4.99
C ALA A 251 -2.33 13.77 -6.02
N TRP A 252 -2.66 12.58 -5.57
CA TRP A 252 -2.67 11.38 -6.41
C TRP A 252 -3.45 11.58 -7.69
N GLY A 253 -4.69 12.12 -7.54
CA GLY A 253 -5.63 12.35 -8.64
C GLY A 253 -5.17 13.38 -9.67
N ASP A 254 -4.31 14.36 -9.29
CA ASP A 254 -3.85 15.41 -10.19
C ASP A 254 -3.11 14.84 -11.41
N ASN A 255 -2.37 13.75 -11.21
CA ASN A 255 -1.60 13.08 -12.25
C ASN A 255 -2.32 11.85 -12.83
N GLN A 256 -3.23 11.24 -12.09
CA GLN A 256 -4.04 10.10 -12.59
C GLN A 256 -5.14 10.56 -13.55
N ALA A 257 -5.83 11.64 -13.23
CA ALA A 257 -6.98 12.11 -14.02
C ALA A 257 -6.66 12.40 -15.49
N PRO A 258 -5.58 13.12 -15.86
CA PRO A 258 -5.23 13.32 -17.26
C PRO A 258 -4.93 12.00 -17.99
N PHE A 259 -4.33 11.00 -17.32
CA PHE A 259 -4.12 9.68 -17.91
C PHE A 259 -5.45 8.98 -18.20
N THR A 260 -6.37 8.96 -17.23
CA THR A 260 -7.69 8.34 -17.41
C THR A 260 -8.58 9.07 -18.41
N ASN A 261 -8.34 10.36 -18.62
CA ASN A 261 -9.00 11.17 -19.66
C ASN A 261 -8.41 10.94 -21.07
N GLY A 262 -7.36 10.13 -21.21
CA GLY A 262 -6.73 9.88 -22.51
C GLY A 262 -5.76 10.98 -22.97
N GLU A 263 -5.26 11.81 -22.06
CA GLU A 263 -4.32 12.91 -22.36
C GLU A 263 -2.86 12.48 -22.31
N ALA A 264 -2.55 11.34 -21.66
CA ALA A 264 -1.20 10.85 -21.48
C ALA A 264 -1.01 9.40 -21.93
N ALA A 265 0.17 9.08 -22.48
CA ALA A 265 0.50 7.74 -22.95
C ALA A 265 0.88 6.80 -21.80
N PHE A 266 1.69 7.30 -20.87
CA PHE A 266 2.12 6.51 -19.70
C PHE A 266 1.80 7.25 -18.40
N TRP A 267 1.46 6.46 -17.40
CA TRP A 267 1.31 6.95 -16.03
C TRP A 267 1.91 5.96 -15.03
N PHE A 268 2.77 6.45 -14.15
CA PHE A 268 3.27 5.65 -13.03
C PHE A 268 2.38 5.85 -11.82
N GLY A 269 1.83 4.75 -11.33
CA GLY A 269 0.92 4.75 -10.20
C GLY A 269 0.97 3.45 -9.42
N SER A 270 0.06 3.30 -8.48
CA SER A 270 -0.05 2.09 -7.65
C SER A 270 -0.81 0.99 -8.39
N ALA A 271 -0.45 -0.26 -8.15
CA ALA A 271 -1.27 -1.42 -8.51
C ALA A 271 -2.73 -1.29 -8.04
N ALA A 272 -2.95 -0.66 -6.90
CA ALA A 272 -4.29 -0.40 -6.34
C ALA A 272 -5.21 0.45 -7.22
N SER A 273 -4.67 1.19 -8.17
CA SER A 273 -5.47 2.02 -9.07
C SER A 273 -6.23 1.21 -10.13
N PHE A 274 -5.85 -0.06 -10.33
CA PHE A 274 -6.45 -0.93 -11.35
C PHE A 274 -7.97 -1.04 -11.21
N GLY A 275 -8.47 -1.32 -10.00
CA GLY A 275 -9.90 -1.53 -9.78
C GLY A 275 -10.76 -0.33 -10.18
N GLY A 276 -10.32 0.88 -9.82
CA GLY A 276 -11.03 2.12 -10.20
C GLY A 276 -10.83 2.52 -11.67
N MET A 277 -9.74 2.07 -12.30
CA MET A 277 -9.41 2.45 -13.69
C MET A 277 -10.12 1.59 -14.73
N LYS A 278 -10.38 0.32 -14.43
CA LYS A 278 -10.99 -0.66 -15.34
C LYS A 278 -12.29 -0.20 -15.99
N GLY A 279 -13.09 0.63 -15.31
CA GLY A 279 -14.35 1.15 -15.82
C GLY A 279 -14.25 2.48 -16.60
N VAL A 280 -13.08 3.14 -16.54
CA VAL A 280 -12.88 4.49 -17.07
C VAL A 280 -12.02 4.48 -18.32
N LEU A 281 -10.92 3.74 -18.34
CA LEU A 281 -10.02 3.60 -19.49
C LEU A 281 -10.06 2.14 -19.97
N PRO A 282 -10.76 1.82 -21.08
CA PRO A 282 -11.01 0.43 -21.46
C PRO A 282 -9.80 -0.29 -22.06
N ASN A 283 -8.87 0.43 -22.67
CA ASN A 283 -7.73 -0.16 -23.40
C ASN A 283 -6.38 0.31 -22.82
N PHE A 284 -6.01 -0.27 -21.69
CA PHE A 284 -4.72 -0.04 -21.07
C PHE A 284 -4.04 -1.35 -20.68
N THR A 285 -2.74 -1.29 -20.44
CA THR A 285 -1.98 -2.40 -19.84
C THR A 285 -1.21 -1.92 -18.63
N THR A 286 -0.86 -2.85 -17.75
CA THR A 286 0.01 -2.62 -16.59
C THR A 286 1.31 -3.38 -16.76
N ASN A 287 2.41 -2.75 -16.40
CA ASN A 287 3.76 -3.29 -16.56
C ASN A 287 4.61 -2.93 -15.34
N PRO A 288 5.66 -3.67 -15.04
CA PRO A 288 6.69 -3.20 -14.11
C PRO A 288 7.16 -1.80 -14.47
N ILE A 289 7.53 -0.99 -13.46
CA ILE A 289 8.12 0.33 -13.75
C ILE A 289 9.48 0.15 -14.43
N PRO A 290 9.85 1.04 -15.36
CA PRO A 290 11.15 1.03 -16.01
C PRO A 290 12.31 1.15 -15.02
N TYR A 291 13.48 0.76 -15.48
CA TYR A 291 14.76 0.95 -14.79
C TYR A 291 15.79 1.50 -15.77
N TRP A 292 16.90 2.02 -15.26
CA TRP A 292 18.04 2.41 -16.08
C TRP A 292 18.90 1.19 -16.39
N ASP A 293 18.92 0.75 -17.65
CA ASP A 293 19.76 -0.35 -18.11
C ASP A 293 21.24 -0.04 -17.89
N SER A 294 21.64 1.20 -18.15
CA SER A 294 22.98 1.72 -17.91
C SER A 294 23.45 1.64 -16.44
N VAL A 295 22.51 1.59 -15.47
CA VAL A 295 22.81 1.45 -14.04
C VAL A 295 22.85 -0.02 -13.60
N THR A 296 21.93 -0.84 -14.11
CA THR A 296 21.76 -2.23 -13.63
C THR A 296 22.46 -3.27 -14.50
N GLY A 297 22.92 -2.87 -15.71
CA GLY A 297 23.50 -3.78 -16.69
C GLY A 297 22.50 -4.81 -17.22
N GLY A 298 21.25 -4.42 -17.40
CA GLY A 298 20.17 -5.28 -17.93
C GLY A 298 19.46 -6.12 -16.89
N LYS A 299 19.82 -6.00 -15.61
CA LYS A 299 19.19 -6.78 -14.55
C LYS A 299 18.03 -6.04 -13.94
N GLU A 300 16.90 -6.72 -13.82
CA GLU A 300 15.71 -6.22 -13.12
C GLU A 300 15.72 -6.62 -11.65
N TYR A 301 15.28 -5.71 -10.78
CA TYR A 301 15.18 -5.97 -9.35
C TYR A 301 13.75 -5.62 -8.86
N PRO A 302 13.31 -6.22 -7.73
CA PRO A 302 11.98 -5.93 -7.18
C PRO A 302 11.88 -4.49 -6.68
N THR A 303 10.66 -4.00 -6.57
CA THR A 303 10.36 -2.75 -5.88
C THR A 303 10.17 -2.97 -4.40
N PHE A 304 10.27 -1.90 -3.59
CA PHE A 304 9.70 -1.91 -2.26
C PHE A 304 8.17 -1.94 -2.35
N ILE A 305 7.55 -2.59 -1.37
CA ILE A 305 6.09 -2.55 -1.27
C ILE A 305 5.61 -1.15 -0.92
N GLY A 306 4.38 -0.85 -1.30
CA GLY A 306 3.60 0.27 -0.81
C GLY A 306 2.30 -0.22 -0.19
N GLY A 307 1.39 0.73 0.08
CA GLY A 307 0.11 0.42 0.68
C GLY A 307 0.18 0.42 2.20
N ALA A 308 -0.48 -0.53 2.88
CA ALA A 308 -0.59 -0.49 4.33
C ALA A 308 -0.71 -1.87 4.96
N ALA A 309 -0.40 -1.93 6.26
CA ALA A 309 -0.79 -2.99 7.16
C ALA A 309 -1.86 -2.49 8.13
N ASN A 310 -2.56 -3.41 8.76
CA ASN A 310 -3.43 -3.12 9.88
C ASN A 310 -2.70 -3.40 11.21
N TRP A 311 -2.89 -2.54 12.19
CA TRP A 311 -2.19 -2.56 13.46
C TRP A 311 -3.16 -2.71 14.62
N ILE A 312 -2.89 -3.66 15.53
CA ILE A 312 -3.69 -3.91 16.71
C ILE A 312 -3.31 -2.90 17.77
N LEU A 313 -4.26 -2.11 18.24
CA LEU A 313 -4.02 -1.12 19.29
C LEU A 313 -4.39 -1.66 20.67
N ASN A 314 -3.61 -1.28 21.67
CA ASN A 314 -3.84 -1.67 23.05
C ASN A 314 -4.97 -0.86 23.71
N GLY A 315 -5.54 -1.39 24.81
CA GLY A 315 -6.52 -0.70 25.65
C GLY A 315 -7.97 -1.19 25.51
N HIS A 316 -8.18 -2.35 24.90
CA HIS A 316 -9.50 -2.97 24.71
C HIS A 316 -9.68 -4.22 25.57
N THR A 317 -10.92 -4.68 25.67
CA THR A 317 -11.27 -5.87 26.45
C THR A 317 -10.84 -7.17 25.76
N GLU A 318 -10.73 -8.24 26.53
CA GLU A 318 -10.41 -9.57 26.01
C GLU A 318 -11.47 -10.07 25.00
N GLU A 319 -12.74 -9.73 25.21
CA GLU A 319 -13.82 -10.13 24.30
C GLU A 319 -13.75 -9.40 22.97
N GLU A 320 -13.43 -8.10 22.97
CA GLU A 320 -13.19 -7.33 21.75
C GLU A 320 -11.99 -7.87 20.98
N TYR A 321 -10.91 -8.26 21.67
CA TYR A 321 -9.74 -8.86 21.00
C TYR A 321 -10.03 -10.24 20.41
N LYS A 322 -10.92 -11.04 21.01
CA LYS A 322 -11.38 -12.30 20.39
C LYS A 322 -12.14 -12.04 19.09
N GLY A 323 -13.01 -11.04 19.09
CA GLY A 323 -13.72 -10.62 17.89
C GLY A 323 -12.77 -10.12 16.80
N LEU A 324 -11.78 -9.31 17.18
CA LEU A 324 -10.74 -8.87 16.26
C LEU A 324 -9.92 -10.04 15.70
N ALA A 325 -9.59 -11.03 16.52
CA ALA A 325 -8.88 -12.23 16.09
C ALA A 325 -9.67 -12.98 15.00
N LYS A 326 -10.97 -13.20 15.18
CA LYS A 326 -11.84 -13.82 14.18
C LYS A 326 -11.93 -12.99 12.89
N PHE A 327 -11.92 -11.68 12.99
CA PHE A 327 -11.91 -10.81 11.82
C PHE A 327 -10.58 -10.89 11.05
N ILE A 328 -9.44 -10.94 11.75
CA ILE A 328 -8.12 -11.13 11.12
C ILE A 328 -8.04 -12.48 10.41
N GLU A 329 -8.53 -13.56 11.05
CA GLU A 329 -8.62 -14.89 10.44
C GLU A 329 -9.48 -14.88 9.16
N PHE A 330 -10.65 -14.24 9.22
CA PHE A 330 -11.53 -14.09 8.06
C PHE A 330 -10.83 -13.35 6.91
N MET A 331 -10.16 -12.24 7.19
CA MET A 331 -9.44 -11.47 6.15
C MET A 331 -8.24 -12.23 5.58
N GLY A 332 -7.54 -13.04 6.40
CA GLY A 332 -6.39 -13.84 5.99
C GLY A 332 -6.75 -15.16 5.27
N SER A 333 -8.06 -15.45 5.10
CA SER A 333 -8.48 -16.62 4.33
C SER A 333 -8.11 -16.47 2.85
N PRO A 334 -7.77 -17.56 2.15
CA PRO A 334 -7.44 -17.53 0.72
C PRO A 334 -8.50 -16.85 -0.14
N GLU A 335 -9.78 -17.07 0.18
CA GLU A 335 -10.92 -16.52 -0.55
C GLU A 335 -11.02 -15.00 -0.40
N MET A 336 -10.80 -14.47 0.82
CA MET A 336 -10.89 -13.03 1.07
C MET A 336 -9.66 -12.29 0.56
N ASP A 337 -8.46 -12.87 0.69
CA ASP A 337 -7.25 -12.31 0.12
C ASP A 337 -7.35 -12.23 -1.42
N LEU A 338 -7.78 -13.31 -2.08
CA LEU A 338 -8.02 -13.31 -3.53
C LEU A 338 -9.17 -12.37 -3.93
N TYR A 339 -10.25 -12.28 -3.13
CA TYR A 339 -11.33 -11.32 -3.38
C TYR A 339 -10.79 -9.90 -3.39
N TYR A 340 -10.02 -9.51 -2.37
CA TYR A 340 -9.44 -8.18 -2.27
C TYR A 340 -8.46 -7.88 -3.41
N HIS A 341 -7.58 -8.82 -3.72
CA HIS A 341 -6.68 -8.76 -4.86
C HIS A 341 -7.42 -8.51 -6.18
N ASN A 342 -8.45 -9.31 -6.46
CA ASN A 342 -9.26 -9.20 -7.69
C ASN A 342 -10.00 -7.85 -7.80
N MET A 343 -10.58 -7.39 -6.70
CA MET A 343 -11.37 -6.16 -6.71
C MET A 343 -10.51 -4.90 -6.87
N THR A 344 -9.33 -4.89 -6.28
CA THR A 344 -8.56 -3.66 -6.12
C THR A 344 -7.31 -3.57 -7.00
N GLY A 345 -6.64 -4.70 -7.26
CA GLY A 345 -5.31 -4.74 -7.88
C GLY A 345 -4.16 -4.70 -6.86
N TYR A 346 -4.42 -4.57 -5.57
CA TYR A 346 -3.40 -4.82 -4.55
C TYR A 346 -2.85 -6.25 -4.68
N ALA A 347 -1.63 -6.51 -4.23
CA ALA A 347 -1.08 -7.85 -4.21
C ALA A 347 -1.91 -8.78 -3.30
N ALA A 348 -2.06 -10.05 -3.68
CA ALA A 348 -2.40 -11.07 -2.72
C ALA A 348 -1.27 -11.15 -1.67
N VAL A 349 -1.61 -11.11 -0.39
CA VAL A 349 -0.60 -11.00 0.68
C VAL A 349 -0.29 -12.36 1.32
N THR A 350 -1.08 -13.40 1.00
CA THR A 350 -0.93 -14.75 1.55
C THR A 350 -0.54 -15.76 0.47
N LYS A 351 0.19 -16.80 0.88
CA LYS A 351 0.50 -17.95 0.01
C LYS A 351 -0.78 -18.67 -0.43
N GLY A 352 -1.74 -18.82 0.50
CA GLY A 352 -3.03 -19.44 0.20
C GLY A 352 -3.85 -18.68 -0.84
N GLY A 353 -3.86 -17.35 -0.80
CA GLY A 353 -4.52 -16.52 -1.81
C GLY A 353 -3.88 -16.66 -3.19
N ILE A 354 -2.53 -16.72 -3.27
CA ILE A 354 -1.81 -16.95 -4.52
C ILE A 354 -2.10 -18.35 -5.06
N GLU A 355 -2.03 -19.40 -4.22
CA GLU A 355 -2.30 -20.77 -4.63
C GLU A 355 -3.73 -20.94 -5.16
N LEU A 356 -4.71 -20.29 -4.50
CA LEU A 356 -6.08 -20.28 -4.98
C LEU A 356 -6.18 -19.58 -6.35
N ALA A 357 -5.54 -18.42 -6.53
CA ALA A 357 -5.51 -17.70 -7.79
C ALA A 357 -4.92 -18.54 -8.93
N GLU A 358 -3.85 -19.27 -8.68
CA GLU A 358 -3.24 -20.18 -9.63
C GLU A 358 -4.16 -21.36 -9.97
N THR A 359 -4.76 -21.99 -8.96
CA THR A 359 -5.67 -23.13 -9.09
C THR A 359 -6.85 -22.82 -10.01
N ILE A 360 -7.43 -21.62 -9.91
CA ILE A 360 -8.56 -21.21 -10.75
C ILE A 360 -8.12 -20.53 -12.06
N ASN A 361 -6.83 -20.48 -12.35
CA ASN A 361 -6.26 -19.78 -13.52
C ASN A 361 -6.62 -18.26 -13.57
N PHE A 362 -6.69 -17.60 -12.43
CA PHE A 362 -7.08 -16.21 -12.30
C PHE A 362 -6.22 -15.27 -13.17
N TYR A 363 -4.89 -15.41 -13.15
CA TYR A 363 -3.98 -14.55 -13.90
C TYR A 363 -4.09 -14.69 -15.42
N ARG A 364 -4.61 -15.83 -15.93
CA ARG A 364 -4.92 -15.98 -17.36
C ARG A 364 -6.15 -15.14 -17.74
N ALA A 365 -7.13 -15.06 -16.84
CA ALA A 365 -8.33 -14.26 -17.05
C ALA A 365 -8.12 -12.76 -16.78
N SER A 366 -7.13 -12.43 -15.93
CA SER A 366 -6.81 -11.07 -15.54
C SER A 366 -5.29 -10.82 -15.56
N PRO A 367 -4.69 -10.66 -16.74
CA PRO A 367 -3.23 -10.51 -16.89
C PRO A 367 -2.68 -9.25 -16.23
N TYR A 368 -3.52 -8.25 -16.00
CA TYR A 368 -3.14 -7.01 -15.31
C TYR A 368 -2.63 -7.25 -13.88
N HIS A 369 -3.24 -8.19 -13.17
CA HIS A 369 -2.81 -8.54 -11.81
C HIS A 369 -1.47 -9.27 -11.79
N LYS A 370 -1.08 -9.89 -12.91
CA LYS A 370 0.18 -10.61 -13.02
C LYS A 370 1.39 -9.69 -12.88
N ALA A 371 1.33 -8.47 -13.40
CA ALA A 371 2.43 -7.51 -13.31
C ALA A 371 2.84 -7.19 -11.86
N VAL A 372 1.89 -7.26 -10.92
CA VAL A 372 2.15 -7.08 -9.48
C VAL A 372 3.06 -8.18 -8.95
N GLY A 373 2.68 -9.44 -9.20
CA GLY A 373 3.46 -10.60 -8.79
C GLY A 373 4.81 -10.66 -9.52
N ASP A 374 4.83 -10.39 -10.82
CA ASP A 374 6.05 -10.39 -11.63
C ASP A 374 7.08 -9.39 -11.08
N GLN A 375 6.67 -8.17 -10.68
CA GLN A 375 7.58 -7.17 -10.16
C GLN A 375 8.04 -7.44 -8.72
N LEU A 376 7.12 -7.84 -7.83
CA LEU A 376 7.46 -8.15 -6.44
C LEU A 376 8.21 -9.47 -6.28
N GLY A 377 8.01 -10.41 -7.20
CA GLY A 377 8.65 -11.73 -7.20
C GLY A 377 10.02 -11.77 -7.87
N LEU A 378 10.57 -10.66 -8.36
CA LEU A 378 11.91 -10.62 -8.92
C LEU A 378 12.95 -10.98 -7.87
N GLU A 379 13.93 -11.79 -8.26
CA GLU A 379 14.97 -12.31 -7.39
C GLU A 379 16.34 -11.65 -7.63
N GLY A 380 17.28 -11.92 -6.70
CA GLY A 380 18.68 -11.53 -6.84
C GLY A 380 19.00 -10.11 -6.37
N SER A 381 18.10 -9.50 -5.61
CA SER A 381 18.42 -8.30 -4.83
C SER A 381 19.45 -8.63 -3.76
N THR A 382 20.41 -7.73 -3.55
CA THR A 382 21.41 -7.81 -2.47
C THR A 382 21.12 -6.82 -1.35
N ILE A 383 20.08 -6.02 -1.48
CA ILE A 383 19.62 -5.08 -0.45
C ILE A 383 18.36 -5.65 0.23
N PRO A 384 18.02 -5.19 1.44
CA PRO A 384 16.74 -5.54 2.07
C PRO A 384 15.53 -5.20 1.19
N GLY A 385 14.49 -6.02 1.26
CA GLY A 385 13.24 -5.81 0.51
C GLY A 385 12.37 -4.64 1.00
N GLY A 386 12.93 -3.75 1.82
CA GLY A 386 12.26 -2.59 2.38
C GLY A 386 13.22 -1.67 3.11
N TYR A 387 12.67 -0.84 4.00
CA TYR A 387 13.43 0.07 4.86
C TYR A 387 12.78 0.19 6.24
N ARG A 388 13.60 0.38 7.27
CA ARG A 388 13.19 0.61 8.67
C ARG A 388 13.64 2.00 9.11
N ALA A 389 13.05 3.03 8.52
CA ALA A 389 13.38 4.43 8.75
C ALA A 389 12.16 5.17 9.31
N GLY A 390 12.25 5.69 10.52
CA GLY A 390 11.15 6.43 11.13
C GLY A 390 11.04 7.87 10.64
N ASN A 391 9.92 8.52 10.97
CA ASN A 391 9.55 9.84 10.46
C ASN A 391 9.54 9.93 8.92
N TRP A 392 9.34 8.80 8.24
CA TRP A 392 9.33 8.74 6.79
C TRP A 392 8.19 9.53 6.13
N PRO A 393 6.97 9.62 6.73
CA PRO A 393 5.95 10.54 6.23
C PRO A 393 6.45 11.98 6.08
N GLN A 394 7.17 12.49 7.09
CA GLN A 394 7.75 13.84 7.06
C GLN A 394 8.92 13.94 6.09
N ILE A 395 9.67 12.85 5.87
CA ILE A 395 10.74 12.81 4.87
C ILE A 395 10.14 12.88 3.45
N ARG A 396 9.01 12.26 3.19
CA ARG A 396 8.28 12.40 1.91
C ARG A 396 7.90 13.87 1.63
N GLU A 397 7.50 14.63 2.65
CA GLU A 397 7.25 16.07 2.50
C GLU A 397 8.53 16.84 2.16
N VAL A 398 9.65 16.54 2.84
CA VAL A 398 10.96 17.14 2.49
C VAL A 398 11.34 16.85 1.05
N ILE A 399 11.03 15.66 0.51
CA ILE A 399 11.28 15.34 -0.90
C ILE A 399 10.44 16.25 -1.80
N TYR A 400 9.13 16.38 -1.56
CA TYR A 400 8.27 17.27 -2.37
C TYR A 400 8.72 18.71 -2.34
N GLU A 401 9.08 19.26 -1.16
CA GLU A 401 9.55 20.62 -0.98
C GLU A 401 10.82 20.93 -1.78
N ASN A 402 11.55 19.92 -2.24
CA ASN A 402 12.75 20.07 -3.05
C ASN A 402 12.57 19.64 -4.52
N VAL A 403 11.69 18.70 -4.81
CA VAL A 403 11.39 18.27 -6.19
C VAL A 403 10.72 19.40 -6.97
N GLU A 404 9.73 20.08 -6.40
CA GLU A 404 8.98 21.14 -7.09
C GLU A 404 9.86 22.33 -7.49
N PRO A 405 10.66 22.94 -6.60
CA PRO A 405 11.58 24.01 -7.00
C PRO A 405 12.65 23.54 -7.97
N MET A 406 13.08 22.28 -7.88
CA MET A 406 14.07 21.72 -8.82
C MET A 406 13.47 21.60 -10.24
N LEU A 407 12.24 21.07 -10.37
CA LEU A 407 11.56 20.98 -11.67
C LEU A 407 11.34 22.37 -12.28
N ASN A 408 10.96 23.36 -11.47
CA ASN A 408 10.76 24.73 -11.89
C ASN A 408 12.06 25.47 -12.25
N GLY A 409 13.23 24.90 -11.93
CA GLY A 409 14.54 25.52 -12.20
C GLY A 409 15.01 26.52 -11.15
N ASP A 410 14.31 26.61 -9.99
CA ASP A 410 14.68 27.51 -8.89
C ASP A 410 15.94 27.04 -8.15
N ILE A 411 16.18 25.73 -8.12
CA ILE A 411 17.37 25.09 -7.56
C ILE A 411 17.91 24.01 -8.50
N THR A 412 19.21 23.70 -8.40
CA THR A 412 19.82 22.60 -9.16
C THR A 412 19.45 21.24 -8.56
N VAL A 413 19.64 20.16 -9.34
CA VAL A 413 19.42 18.77 -8.88
C VAL A 413 20.29 18.47 -7.65
N GLU A 414 21.57 18.78 -7.69
CA GLU A 414 22.53 18.54 -6.59
C GLU A 414 22.09 19.30 -5.32
N LYS A 415 21.61 20.54 -5.49
CA LYS A 415 21.10 21.34 -4.38
C LYS A 415 19.85 20.73 -3.77
N ALA A 416 18.91 20.26 -4.58
CA ALA A 416 17.69 19.59 -4.16
C ALA A 416 18.02 18.32 -3.35
N LEU A 417 18.85 17.42 -3.89
CA LEU A 417 19.23 16.18 -3.22
C LEU A 417 19.99 16.43 -1.91
N SER A 418 20.92 17.41 -1.89
CA SER A 418 21.62 17.82 -0.67
C SER A 418 20.67 18.38 0.41
N ASN A 419 19.61 19.11 0.01
CA ASN A 419 18.61 19.60 0.93
C ASN A 419 17.74 18.46 1.48
N MET A 420 17.34 17.50 0.62
CA MET A 420 16.61 16.31 1.01
C MET A 420 17.38 15.51 2.05
N ASP A 421 18.66 15.22 1.83
CA ASP A 421 19.52 14.50 2.78
C ASP A 421 19.63 15.23 4.13
N LYS A 422 19.79 16.56 4.13
CA LYS A 422 19.85 17.36 5.36
C LYS A 422 18.54 17.33 6.14
N GLY A 423 17.41 17.47 5.43
CA GLY A 423 16.07 17.40 6.02
C GLY A 423 15.78 16.01 6.61
N ALA A 424 16.05 14.96 5.83
CA ALA A 424 15.90 13.59 6.25
C ALA A 424 16.78 13.23 7.45
N ALA A 425 18.06 13.60 7.45
CA ALA A 425 18.98 13.33 8.55
C ALA A 425 18.51 13.94 9.89
N LYS A 426 17.89 15.14 9.85
CA LYS A 426 17.30 15.74 11.04
C LYS A 426 16.14 14.91 11.58
N LEU A 427 15.25 14.45 10.71
CA LEU A 427 14.06 13.66 11.06
C LEU A 427 14.44 12.26 11.55
N LEU A 428 15.39 11.58 10.89
CA LEU A 428 15.92 10.29 11.30
C LEU A 428 16.57 10.35 12.70
N LYS A 429 17.38 11.39 12.96
CA LYS A 429 17.98 11.61 14.29
C LYS A 429 16.94 11.94 15.37
N GLN A 430 15.82 12.57 15.02
CA GLN A 430 14.71 12.76 15.94
C GLN A 430 14.04 11.44 16.29
N PHE A 431 13.79 10.60 15.30
CA PHE A 431 13.22 9.26 15.51
C PHE A 431 14.12 8.37 16.36
N ALA A 432 15.42 8.34 16.07
CA ALA A 432 16.40 7.56 16.85
C ALA A 432 16.39 7.87 18.35
N LYS A 433 16.00 9.08 18.76
CA LYS A 433 15.87 9.45 20.18
C LYS A 433 14.58 8.92 20.85
N THR A 434 13.65 8.37 20.06
CA THR A 434 12.41 7.77 20.58
C THR A 434 12.53 6.27 20.77
N LEU A 435 13.59 5.68 20.24
CA LEU A 435 13.94 4.26 20.41
C LEU A 435 14.74 4.03 21.69
#